data_d109d897b78def17015cc8e62507a1d0
#
_entry.id   d109d897b78def17015cc8e62507a1d0
#
_cell.length_a   1.000
_cell.length_b   1.000
_cell.length_c   1.000
_cell.angle_alpha   90.00
_cell.angle_beta   90.00
_cell.angle_gamma   90.00
#
_symmetry.space_group_name_H-M   'P 1'
#
loop_
_entity.id
_entity.type
_entity.pdbx_description
1 polymer ?
#
loop_
_entity_poly.entity_id
_entity_poly.type
_entity_poly.pdbx_seq_one_letter_code
_entity_poly.pdbx_strand_id
1 'polypeptide(L)'
;MTQFQEKRETVLVTGISGSLGTLVAKKLSQHFNVMGVDRRPLLSLKNVEHHELDLRRKSAYELLRRKRPRSIIHLGVLRNPLKHQRGSRANYFNLEITSQLLRLAEEIGVRKFVFLSTANLYGPSATSAGFLSEDAALHGADRSPEVHDLVTLDMMIQSFFWRRPEIETIILRPVHMIGPHLKNAPTRYLRLERVPTILGFDPLVQCVHEDDVARALKLALEPDIRGVFNIVGHDIAPVSRLISAMGKTNIQVPEFLFRTFLRAAFRFSMTSFPEGELDHLKYSCLVDGSRAAKELKYKPAHTLKKTILELI
;
A
#
# COMPACT_ATOMS: atom_id res chain seq x y z
N MET A 1 36.97 -5.97 26.86
CA MET A 1 35.69 -5.26 26.72
C MET A 1 34.89 -5.94 25.64
N THR A 2 34.07 -6.90 26.02
CA THR A 2 33.16 -7.64 25.10
C THR A 2 32.02 -6.71 24.76
N GLN A 3 31.99 -6.16 23.54
CA GLN A 3 30.82 -5.47 23.01
C GLN A 3 29.70 -6.50 22.97
N PHE A 4 28.68 -6.36 23.83
CA PHE A 4 27.40 -6.99 23.67
C PHE A 4 26.82 -6.46 22.35
N GLN A 5 26.93 -7.22 21.26
CA GLN A 5 26.13 -6.99 20.08
C GLN A 5 24.68 -7.17 20.49
N GLU A 6 23.95 -6.08 20.69
CA GLU A 6 22.50 -6.12 20.86
C GLU A 6 21.92 -6.96 19.72
N LYS A 7 21.30 -8.07 20.09
CA LYS A 7 20.72 -9.01 19.13
C LYS A 7 19.59 -8.28 18.38
N ARG A 8 19.85 -7.90 17.13
CA ARG A 8 18.87 -7.20 16.30
C ARG A 8 17.56 -7.98 16.28
N GLU A 9 16.45 -7.27 16.46
CA GLU A 9 15.12 -7.86 16.37
C GLU A 9 14.84 -8.40 14.96
N THR A 10 14.12 -9.52 14.88
CA THR A 10 13.72 -10.12 13.60
C THR A 10 12.37 -9.58 13.17
N VAL A 11 12.34 -9.01 11.96
CA VAL A 11 11.14 -8.49 11.31
C VAL A 11 10.78 -9.37 10.12
N LEU A 12 9.59 -9.94 10.13
CA LEU A 12 9.02 -10.63 8.96
C LEU A 12 8.45 -9.59 8.00
N VAL A 13 8.81 -9.70 6.72
CA VAL A 13 8.19 -8.93 5.62
C VAL A 13 7.54 -9.91 4.64
N THR A 14 6.22 -9.89 4.54
CA THR A 14 5.50 -10.67 3.53
C THR A 14 5.37 -9.86 2.25
N GLY A 15 5.43 -10.52 1.10
CA GLY A 15 5.44 -9.83 -0.19
C GLY A 15 6.76 -9.11 -0.48
N ILE A 16 7.84 -9.60 0.09
CA ILE A 16 9.18 -8.99 0.04
C ILE A 16 9.74 -8.84 -1.37
N SER A 17 9.38 -9.75 -2.29
CA SER A 17 9.83 -9.71 -3.70
C SER A 17 9.03 -8.72 -4.56
N GLY A 18 8.06 -8.01 -3.97
CA GLY A 18 7.39 -6.87 -4.61
C GLY A 18 8.30 -5.64 -4.66
N SER A 19 8.02 -4.69 -5.57
CA SER A 19 8.82 -3.47 -5.72
C SER A 19 8.98 -2.72 -4.38
N LEU A 20 7.87 -2.48 -3.68
CA LEU A 20 7.90 -1.85 -2.36
C LEU A 20 8.53 -2.77 -1.29
N GLY A 21 8.24 -4.08 -1.33
CA GLY A 21 8.81 -5.06 -0.39
C GLY A 21 10.32 -5.09 -0.42
N THR A 22 10.91 -5.08 -1.62
CA THR A 22 12.36 -5.04 -1.83
C THR A 22 12.98 -3.73 -1.28
N LEU A 23 12.32 -2.59 -1.52
CA LEU A 23 12.74 -1.29 -1.01
C LEU A 23 12.69 -1.25 0.53
N VAL A 24 11.61 -1.73 1.12
CA VAL A 24 11.42 -1.85 2.57
C VAL A 24 12.49 -2.77 3.18
N ALA A 25 12.71 -3.95 2.60
CA ALA A 25 13.71 -4.89 3.07
C ALA A 25 15.12 -4.28 3.09
N LYS A 26 15.50 -3.55 2.01
CA LYS A 26 16.77 -2.84 1.92
C LYS A 26 16.95 -1.80 3.03
N LYS A 27 15.89 -1.03 3.35
CA LYS A 27 15.94 -0.03 4.43
C LYS A 27 16.00 -0.68 5.82
N LEU A 28 15.20 -1.72 6.04
CA LEU A 28 15.13 -2.38 7.35
C LEU A 28 16.38 -3.19 7.67
N SER A 29 17.03 -3.81 6.67
CA SER A 29 18.22 -4.65 6.86
C SER A 29 19.44 -3.92 7.45
N GLN A 30 19.40 -2.59 7.47
CA GLN A 30 20.42 -1.76 8.14
C GLN A 30 20.30 -1.81 9.68
N HIS A 31 19.09 -2.05 10.21
CA HIS A 31 18.76 -1.94 11.64
C HIS A 31 18.19 -3.23 12.24
N PHE A 32 17.58 -4.08 11.42
CA PHE A 32 16.87 -5.29 11.82
C PHE A 32 17.42 -6.52 11.10
N ASN A 33 17.17 -7.70 11.66
CA ASN A 33 17.28 -8.95 10.94
C ASN A 33 15.98 -9.12 10.13
N VAL A 34 16.07 -9.00 8.82
CA VAL A 34 14.90 -9.08 7.95
C VAL A 34 14.71 -10.51 7.46
N MET A 35 13.55 -11.08 7.74
CA MET A 35 13.09 -12.34 7.17
C MET A 35 11.99 -12.05 6.16
N GLY A 36 12.16 -12.49 4.93
CA GLY A 36 11.19 -12.31 3.85
C GLY A 36 10.47 -13.59 3.47
N VAL A 37 9.17 -13.50 3.21
CA VAL A 37 8.38 -14.58 2.62
C VAL A 37 7.62 -14.07 1.39
N ASP A 38 7.86 -14.70 0.25
CA ASP A 38 7.16 -14.45 -1.01
C ASP A 38 7.19 -15.72 -1.87
N ARG A 39 6.24 -15.87 -2.77
CA ARG A 39 6.22 -16.97 -3.77
C ARG A 39 7.24 -16.80 -4.89
N ARG A 40 7.72 -15.58 -5.06
CA ARG A 40 8.69 -15.22 -6.10
C ARG A 40 10.07 -15.11 -5.49
N PRO A 41 11.11 -15.46 -6.27
CA PRO A 41 12.47 -15.26 -5.82
C PRO A 41 12.75 -13.76 -5.54
N LEU A 42 13.63 -13.50 -4.60
CA LEU A 42 14.18 -12.19 -4.31
C LEU A 42 15.64 -12.16 -4.78
N LEU A 43 16.04 -11.09 -5.42
CA LEU A 43 17.47 -10.82 -5.65
C LEU A 43 18.17 -10.73 -4.29
N SER A 44 19.34 -11.37 -4.18
CA SER A 44 20.09 -11.42 -2.91
C SER A 44 20.31 -10.02 -2.34
N LEU A 45 19.85 -9.81 -1.12
CA LEU A 45 20.10 -8.59 -0.33
C LEU A 45 20.89 -8.96 0.90
N LYS A 46 21.90 -8.13 1.21
CA LYS A 46 22.70 -8.31 2.43
C LYS A 46 21.83 -8.20 3.69
N ASN A 47 22.02 -9.12 4.63
CA ASN A 47 21.27 -9.20 5.90
C ASN A 47 19.74 -9.42 5.73
N VAL A 48 19.32 -10.08 4.65
CA VAL A 48 17.95 -10.49 4.42
C VAL A 48 17.90 -12.00 4.22
N GLU A 49 17.19 -12.70 5.08
CA GLU A 49 16.89 -14.12 4.95
C GLU A 49 15.59 -14.26 4.15
N HIS A 50 15.67 -14.72 2.90
CA HIS A 50 14.50 -14.90 2.04
C HIS A 50 14.07 -16.37 1.98
N HIS A 51 12.77 -16.60 2.13
CA HIS A 51 12.13 -17.89 1.95
C HIS A 51 11.13 -17.82 0.81
N GLU A 52 11.40 -18.56 -0.26
CA GLU A 52 10.45 -18.70 -1.38
C GLU A 52 9.35 -19.66 -0.98
N LEU A 53 8.31 -19.13 -0.35
CA LEU A 53 7.18 -19.89 0.19
C LEU A 53 5.86 -19.21 -0.12
N ASP A 54 4.83 -20.03 -0.30
CA ASP A 54 3.45 -19.57 -0.46
C ASP A 54 2.74 -19.57 0.90
N LEU A 55 2.29 -18.42 1.35
CA LEU A 55 1.53 -18.25 2.59
C LEU A 55 0.16 -18.97 2.60
N ARG A 56 -0.26 -19.59 1.50
CA ARG A 56 -1.41 -20.51 1.47
C ARG A 56 -1.06 -21.91 1.97
N ARG A 57 0.23 -22.23 2.15
CA ARG A 57 0.70 -23.55 2.55
C ARG A 57 1.05 -23.61 4.04
N LYS A 58 0.71 -24.71 4.68
CA LYS A 58 1.01 -24.95 6.11
C LYS A 58 2.50 -24.83 6.44
N SER A 59 3.38 -25.26 5.51
CA SER A 59 4.84 -25.20 5.69
C SER A 59 5.37 -23.78 5.92
N ALA A 60 4.72 -22.75 5.36
CA ALA A 60 5.09 -21.37 5.64
C ALA A 60 4.86 -21.02 7.12
N TYR A 61 3.70 -21.39 7.67
CA TYR A 61 3.38 -21.13 9.08
C TYR A 61 4.21 -21.96 10.05
N GLU A 62 4.57 -23.20 9.71
CA GLU A 62 5.50 -24.01 10.49
C GLU A 62 6.89 -23.38 10.59
N LEU A 63 7.37 -22.83 9.49
CA LEU A 63 8.62 -22.05 9.49
C LEU A 63 8.50 -20.83 10.41
N LEU A 64 7.43 -20.05 10.28
CA LEU A 64 7.23 -18.83 11.07
C LEU A 64 7.10 -19.13 12.58
N ARG A 65 6.46 -20.24 12.95
CA ARG A 65 6.43 -20.73 14.35
C ARG A 65 7.81 -21.02 14.90
N ARG A 66 8.69 -21.62 14.10
CA ARG A 66 10.08 -21.92 14.53
C ARG A 66 10.93 -20.65 14.62
N LYS A 67 10.76 -19.73 13.67
CA LYS A 67 11.56 -18.50 13.59
C LYS A 67 11.13 -17.43 14.59
N ARG A 68 9.85 -17.40 14.97
CA ARG A 68 9.24 -16.48 15.95
C ARG A 68 9.66 -15.02 15.71
N PRO A 69 9.32 -14.43 14.56
CA PRO A 69 9.62 -13.01 14.31
C PRO A 69 8.95 -12.14 15.39
N ARG A 70 9.66 -11.11 15.83
CA ARG A 70 9.13 -10.19 16.85
C ARG A 70 8.13 -9.20 16.27
N SER A 71 8.29 -8.85 14.99
CA SER A 71 7.41 -7.93 14.27
C SER A 71 7.07 -8.48 12.89
N ILE A 72 5.86 -8.16 12.40
CA ILE A 72 5.38 -8.55 11.07
C ILE A 72 5.00 -7.29 10.30
N ILE A 73 5.55 -7.12 9.09
CA ILE A 73 5.08 -6.15 8.10
C ILE A 73 4.38 -6.93 6.98
N HIS A 74 3.07 -6.76 6.87
CA HIS A 74 2.26 -7.46 5.88
C HIS A 74 2.04 -6.59 4.64
N LEU A 75 2.81 -6.87 3.57
CA LEU A 75 2.69 -6.25 2.24
C LEU A 75 2.16 -7.23 1.18
N GLY A 76 2.02 -8.50 1.54
CA GLY A 76 1.72 -9.61 0.64
C GLY A 76 0.26 -9.70 0.19
N VAL A 77 -0.40 -8.56 -0.05
CA VAL A 77 -1.78 -8.49 -0.54
C VAL A 77 -1.80 -8.36 -2.05
N LEU A 78 -2.57 -9.23 -2.71
CA LEU A 78 -2.81 -9.17 -4.15
C LEU A 78 -3.80 -8.05 -4.45
N ARG A 79 -3.29 -6.88 -4.86
CA ARG A 79 -4.12 -5.70 -5.17
C ARG A 79 -4.70 -5.69 -6.58
N ASN A 80 -4.06 -6.40 -7.51
CA ASN A 80 -4.51 -6.55 -8.90
C ASN A 80 -4.36 -8.02 -9.30
N PRO A 81 -5.38 -8.86 -9.13
CA PRO A 81 -5.31 -10.25 -9.56
C PRO A 81 -5.11 -10.31 -11.06
N LEU A 82 -4.12 -11.10 -11.50
CA LEU A 82 -3.88 -11.40 -12.91
C LEU A 82 -5.12 -12.06 -13.53
N LYS A 83 -5.24 -12.02 -14.87
CA LYS A 83 -6.38 -12.53 -15.68
C LYS A 83 -7.05 -13.82 -15.18
N HIS A 84 -6.26 -14.76 -14.69
CA HIS A 84 -6.74 -16.10 -14.30
C HIS A 84 -7.18 -16.20 -12.82
N GLN A 85 -7.06 -15.10 -12.05
CA GLN A 85 -7.43 -15.03 -10.65
C GLN A 85 -8.48 -13.94 -10.38
N ARG A 86 -9.15 -13.46 -11.43
CA ARG A 86 -10.23 -12.47 -11.31
C ARG A 86 -11.44 -13.08 -10.60
N GLY A 87 -12.00 -12.34 -9.66
CA GLY A 87 -13.19 -12.72 -8.91
C GLY A 87 -12.91 -13.25 -7.51
N SER A 88 -13.88 -13.86 -6.90
CA SER A 88 -13.94 -14.30 -5.50
C SER A 88 -12.74 -15.08 -4.95
N ARG A 89 -11.96 -15.76 -5.80
CA ARG A 89 -10.81 -16.55 -5.35
C ARG A 89 -9.62 -15.73 -4.85
N ALA A 90 -9.24 -14.63 -5.55
CA ALA A 90 -8.09 -13.81 -5.13
C ALA A 90 -8.40 -13.10 -3.81
N ASN A 91 -9.63 -12.66 -3.67
CA ASN A 91 -10.18 -11.99 -2.50
C ASN A 91 -10.22 -12.93 -1.31
N TYR A 92 -10.73 -14.13 -1.52
CA TYR A 92 -10.72 -15.19 -0.52
C TYR A 92 -9.29 -15.47 -0.01
N PHE A 93 -8.29 -15.52 -0.90
CA PHE A 93 -6.91 -15.76 -0.51
C PHE A 93 -6.31 -14.63 0.34
N ASN A 94 -6.61 -13.37 0.01
CA ASN A 94 -6.12 -12.25 0.82
C ASN A 94 -6.68 -12.30 2.25
N LEU A 95 -7.99 -12.53 2.39
CA LEU A 95 -8.66 -12.66 3.68
C LEU A 95 -8.13 -13.87 4.47
N GLU A 96 -8.00 -15.01 3.82
CA GLU A 96 -7.50 -16.25 4.42
C GLU A 96 -6.06 -16.08 4.93
N ILE A 97 -5.15 -15.61 4.07
CA ILE A 97 -3.74 -15.40 4.42
C ILE A 97 -3.62 -14.41 5.57
N THR A 98 -4.33 -13.28 5.50
CA THR A 98 -4.27 -12.26 6.56
C THR A 98 -4.83 -12.80 7.87
N SER A 99 -5.97 -13.52 7.84
CA SER A 99 -6.54 -14.16 9.03
C SER A 99 -5.57 -15.17 9.66
N GLN A 100 -4.90 -15.98 8.85
CA GLN A 100 -3.91 -16.94 9.35
C GLN A 100 -2.67 -16.25 9.93
N LEU A 101 -2.21 -15.14 9.32
CA LEU A 101 -1.09 -14.36 9.87
C LEU A 101 -1.45 -13.69 11.20
N LEU A 102 -2.67 -13.19 11.35
CA LEU A 102 -3.13 -12.62 12.62
C LEU A 102 -3.20 -13.68 13.72
N ARG A 103 -3.73 -14.88 13.44
CA ARG A 103 -3.73 -16.01 14.37
C ARG A 103 -2.31 -16.44 14.75
N LEU A 104 -1.41 -16.49 13.78
CA LEU A 104 0.00 -16.79 14.05
C LEU A 104 0.63 -15.71 14.95
N ALA A 105 0.33 -14.42 14.70
CA ALA A 105 0.84 -13.32 15.51
C ALA A 105 0.43 -13.47 16.99
N GLU A 106 -0.83 -13.86 17.26
CA GLU A 106 -1.30 -14.21 18.59
C GLU A 106 -0.53 -15.42 19.17
N GLU A 107 -0.45 -16.51 18.40
CA GLU A 107 0.14 -17.78 18.83
C GLU A 107 1.61 -17.66 19.25
N ILE A 108 2.41 -16.93 18.47
CA ILE A 108 3.85 -16.79 18.72
C ILE A 108 4.23 -15.58 19.58
N GLY A 109 3.24 -14.75 19.97
CA GLY A 109 3.45 -13.56 20.78
C GLY A 109 4.21 -12.46 20.02
N VAL A 110 3.77 -12.15 18.80
CA VAL A 110 4.31 -11.03 18.03
C VAL A 110 4.06 -9.72 18.79
N ARG A 111 5.08 -8.89 18.93
CA ARG A 111 4.94 -7.59 19.57
C ARG A 111 4.19 -6.61 18.67
N LYS A 112 4.51 -6.63 17.36
CA LYS A 112 4.04 -5.58 16.43
C LYS A 112 3.56 -6.16 15.10
N PHE A 113 2.37 -5.74 14.67
CA PHE A 113 1.79 -6.11 13.39
C PHE A 113 1.51 -4.85 12.56
N VAL A 114 2.23 -4.68 11.45
CA VAL A 114 2.09 -3.52 10.55
C VAL A 114 1.44 -3.97 9.25
N PHE A 115 0.33 -3.37 8.88
CA PHE A 115 -0.37 -3.62 7.64
C PHE A 115 -0.31 -2.40 6.71
N LEU A 116 0.04 -2.62 5.45
CA LEU A 116 -0.02 -1.60 4.42
C LEU A 116 -1.36 -1.67 3.69
N SER A 117 -2.27 -0.80 4.08
CA SER A 117 -3.57 -0.55 3.47
C SER A 117 -3.48 0.48 2.32
N THR A 118 -4.50 1.29 2.10
CA THR A 118 -4.53 2.37 1.10
C THR A 118 -5.58 3.42 1.46
N ALA A 119 -5.35 4.68 1.12
CA ALA A 119 -6.36 5.74 1.27
C ALA A 119 -7.52 5.62 0.25
N ASN A 120 -7.38 4.81 -0.81
CA ASN A 120 -8.48 4.55 -1.76
C ASN A 120 -9.72 3.93 -1.10
N LEU A 121 -9.58 3.42 0.14
CA LEU A 121 -10.71 2.89 0.93
C LEU A 121 -11.77 3.94 1.23
N TYR A 122 -11.38 5.21 1.36
CA TYR A 122 -12.34 6.29 1.60
C TYR A 122 -13.28 6.52 0.42
N GLY A 123 -12.80 6.30 -0.81
CA GLY A 123 -13.54 6.47 -2.05
C GLY A 123 -13.69 7.94 -2.46
N PRO A 124 -13.41 8.29 -3.72
CA PRO A 124 -13.63 9.64 -4.23
C PRO A 124 -15.13 9.92 -4.33
N SER A 125 -15.59 11.10 -3.92
CA SER A 125 -17.00 11.49 -3.98
C SER A 125 -17.15 12.97 -4.30
N ALA A 126 -18.20 13.33 -5.04
CA ALA A 126 -18.58 14.70 -5.31
C ALA A 126 -18.96 15.47 -4.02
N THR A 127 -19.35 14.74 -2.98
CA THR A 127 -19.77 15.29 -1.68
C THR A 127 -18.69 15.12 -0.60
N SER A 128 -17.49 14.67 -0.94
CA SER A 128 -16.39 14.55 0.04
C SER A 128 -16.06 15.90 0.62
N ALA A 129 -16.21 16.03 1.93
CA ALA A 129 -15.89 17.24 2.67
C ALA A 129 -14.40 17.27 2.99
N GLY A 130 -13.63 18.11 2.31
CA GLY A 130 -12.27 18.46 2.70
C GLY A 130 -11.30 17.28 2.88
N PHE A 131 -10.48 17.34 3.93
CA PHE A 131 -9.51 16.32 4.26
C PHE A 131 -10.13 15.26 5.17
N LEU A 132 -10.12 14.01 4.73
CA LEU A 132 -10.67 12.86 5.46
C LEU A 132 -9.68 12.37 6.52
N SER A 133 -10.11 12.32 7.77
CA SER A 133 -9.33 11.71 8.86
C SER A 133 -9.39 10.18 8.81
N GLU A 134 -8.57 9.52 9.65
CA GLU A 134 -8.55 8.07 9.76
C GLU A 134 -9.88 7.47 10.27
N ASP A 135 -10.69 8.30 10.92
CA ASP A 135 -12.01 7.91 11.46
C ASP A 135 -13.15 8.11 10.45
N ALA A 136 -12.85 8.64 9.24
CA ALA A 136 -13.84 8.82 8.18
C ALA A 136 -14.35 7.47 7.64
N ALA A 137 -15.60 7.46 7.18
CA ALA A 137 -16.23 6.26 6.63
C ALA A 137 -15.54 5.78 5.35
N LEU A 138 -15.48 4.45 5.17
CA LEU A 138 -14.80 3.78 4.06
C LEU A 138 -15.78 3.48 2.92
N HIS A 139 -16.12 4.50 2.12
CA HIS A 139 -17.08 4.39 1.00
C HIS A 139 -16.49 3.78 -0.28
N GLY A 140 -15.19 3.48 -0.32
CA GLY A 140 -14.55 2.88 -1.50
C GLY A 140 -15.12 1.50 -1.86
N ALA A 141 -15.69 0.78 -0.89
CA ALA A 141 -16.33 -0.51 -1.11
C ALA A 141 -17.48 -0.46 -2.12
N ASP A 142 -18.22 0.66 -2.17
CA ASP A 142 -19.37 0.83 -3.03
C ASP A 142 -18.99 1.09 -4.51
N ARG A 143 -17.70 1.33 -4.77
CA ARG A 143 -17.20 1.80 -6.07
C ARG A 143 -16.55 0.69 -6.90
N SER A 144 -15.88 -0.24 -6.28
CA SER A 144 -15.20 -1.32 -7.00
C SER A 144 -15.03 -2.58 -6.14
N PRO A 145 -15.22 -3.78 -6.71
CA PRO A 145 -15.02 -5.03 -6.00
C PRO A 145 -13.59 -5.16 -5.40
N GLU A 146 -12.58 -4.65 -6.10
CA GLU A 146 -11.19 -4.71 -5.65
C GLU A 146 -10.96 -3.86 -4.39
N VAL A 147 -11.64 -2.71 -4.30
CA VAL A 147 -11.58 -1.84 -3.11
C VAL A 147 -12.41 -2.43 -1.97
N HIS A 148 -13.55 -3.07 -2.26
CA HIS A 148 -14.37 -3.75 -1.26
C HIS A 148 -13.54 -4.76 -0.44
N ASP A 149 -12.69 -5.54 -1.09
CA ASP A 149 -11.86 -6.52 -0.40
C ASP A 149 -10.81 -5.88 0.49
N LEU A 150 -10.21 -4.79 0.02
CA LEU A 150 -9.25 -4.03 0.83
C LEU A 150 -9.93 -3.39 2.04
N VAL A 151 -11.17 -2.89 1.90
CA VAL A 151 -11.99 -2.41 3.04
C VAL A 151 -12.21 -3.55 4.04
N THR A 152 -12.61 -4.73 3.56
CA THR A 152 -12.83 -5.89 4.42
C THR A 152 -11.56 -6.30 5.18
N LEU A 153 -10.41 -6.30 4.52
CA LEU A 153 -9.10 -6.56 5.15
C LEU A 153 -8.76 -5.52 6.21
N ASP A 154 -8.91 -4.26 5.87
CA ASP A 154 -8.61 -3.14 6.78
C ASP A 154 -9.50 -3.22 8.04
N MET A 155 -10.81 -3.45 7.87
CA MET A 155 -11.75 -3.64 8.98
C MET A 155 -11.44 -4.88 9.82
N MET A 156 -11.02 -5.99 9.20
CA MET A 156 -10.59 -7.20 9.93
C MET A 156 -9.38 -6.91 10.82
N ILE A 157 -8.42 -6.15 10.33
CA ILE A 157 -7.22 -5.78 11.11
C ILE A 157 -7.55 -4.73 12.16
N GLN A 158 -8.47 -3.79 11.91
CA GLN A 158 -8.99 -2.90 12.94
C GLN A 158 -9.71 -3.68 14.06
N SER A 159 -10.52 -4.70 13.71
CA SER A 159 -11.13 -5.60 14.70
C SER A 159 -10.07 -6.34 15.53
N PHE A 160 -8.98 -6.76 14.91
CA PHE A 160 -7.85 -7.37 15.61
C PHE A 160 -7.16 -6.40 16.56
N PHE A 161 -6.92 -5.16 16.13
CA PHE A 161 -6.37 -4.08 16.97
C PHE A 161 -7.13 -3.89 18.28
N TRP A 162 -8.46 -3.94 18.23
CA TRP A 162 -9.29 -3.81 19.44
C TRP A 162 -9.33 -5.06 20.30
N ARG A 163 -9.33 -6.24 19.69
CA ARG A 163 -9.38 -7.52 20.39
C ARG A 163 -8.06 -7.92 21.05
N ARG A 164 -6.94 -7.43 20.54
CA ARG A 164 -5.58 -7.79 20.97
C ARG A 164 -4.75 -6.54 21.27
N PRO A 165 -5.09 -5.82 22.35
CA PRO A 165 -4.38 -4.59 22.72
C PRO A 165 -2.91 -4.82 23.09
N GLU A 166 -2.53 -6.06 23.44
CA GLU A 166 -1.15 -6.48 23.73
C GLU A 166 -0.26 -6.54 22.47
N ILE A 167 -0.85 -6.61 21.27
CA ILE A 167 -0.13 -6.55 20.00
C ILE A 167 -0.26 -5.14 19.44
N GLU A 168 0.85 -4.42 19.34
CA GLU A 168 0.89 -3.10 18.72
C GLU A 168 0.54 -3.22 17.24
N THR A 169 -0.73 -3.05 16.91
CA THR A 169 -1.22 -3.15 15.52
C THR A 169 -1.24 -1.77 14.87
N ILE A 170 -0.63 -1.67 13.68
CA ILE A 170 -0.55 -0.43 12.90
C ILE A 170 -1.11 -0.68 11.49
N ILE A 171 -1.97 0.24 11.05
CA ILE A 171 -2.50 0.26 9.68
C ILE A 171 -2.03 1.55 9.02
N LEU A 172 -1.25 1.44 7.95
CA LEU A 172 -0.85 2.59 7.15
C LEU A 172 -1.73 2.68 5.91
N ARG A 173 -2.37 3.82 5.70
CA ARG A 173 -3.21 4.14 4.54
C ARG A 173 -2.52 5.19 3.66
N PRO A 174 -1.55 4.79 2.82
CA PRO A 174 -0.93 5.74 1.90
C PRO A 174 -1.92 6.22 0.84
N VAL A 175 -1.80 7.48 0.44
CA VAL A 175 -2.40 8.04 -0.77
C VAL A 175 -1.78 7.40 -2.02
N HIS A 176 -2.04 7.93 -3.22
CA HIS A 176 -1.47 7.38 -4.45
C HIS A 176 0.06 7.27 -4.36
N MET A 177 0.55 6.05 -4.17
CA MET A 177 1.99 5.79 -4.16
C MET A 177 2.55 5.87 -5.58
N ILE A 178 3.57 6.68 -5.79
CA ILE A 178 4.31 6.79 -7.04
C ILE A 178 5.81 6.72 -6.78
N GLY A 179 6.55 6.22 -7.76
CA GLY A 179 8.00 6.10 -7.66
C GLY A 179 8.61 5.31 -8.82
N PRO A 180 9.92 5.42 -9.03
CA PRO A 180 10.61 4.84 -10.18
C PRO A 180 10.54 3.31 -10.21
N HIS A 181 10.48 2.64 -9.06
CA HIS A 181 10.46 1.17 -8.98
C HIS A 181 9.04 0.60 -8.94
N LEU A 182 8.00 1.40 -8.65
CA LEU A 182 6.63 0.92 -8.56
C LEU A 182 6.04 0.59 -9.93
N LYS A 183 5.33 -0.55 -9.97
CA LYS A 183 4.59 -1.02 -11.16
C LYS A 183 3.08 -1.00 -10.92
N ASN A 184 2.60 -0.06 -10.11
CA ASN A 184 1.18 0.12 -9.79
C ASN A 184 0.44 0.97 -10.84
N ALA A 185 -0.88 1.05 -10.75
CA ALA A 185 -1.73 1.77 -11.69
C ALA A 185 -1.41 3.28 -11.76
N PRO A 186 -1.27 4.03 -10.65
CA PRO A 186 -0.92 5.45 -10.71
C PRO A 186 0.40 5.74 -11.41
N THR A 187 1.47 4.96 -11.10
CA THR A 187 2.78 5.13 -11.76
C THR A 187 2.71 4.85 -13.26
N ARG A 188 1.99 3.78 -13.67
CA ARG A 188 1.83 3.46 -15.09
C ARG A 188 1.02 4.52 -15.82
N TYR A 189 -0.05 5.02 -15.20
CA TYR A 189 -0.89 6.07 -15.76
C TYR A 189 -0.07 7.35 -16.03
N LEU A 190 0.71 7.81 -15.07
CA LEU A 190 1.55 8.99 -15.21
C LEU A 190 2.72 8.79 -16.19
N ARG A 191 3.13 7.55 -16.49
CA ARG A 191 4.17 7.24 -17.48
C ARG A 191 3.69 7.30 -18.94
N LEU A 192 2.39 7.37 -19.18
CA LEU A 192 1.88 7.52 -20.54
C LEU A 192 2.38 8.82 -21.17
N GLU A 193 2.76 8.79 -22.44
CA GLU A 193 3.14 10.00 -23.20
C GLU A 193 1.95 10.95 -23.38
N ARG A 194 0.80 10.37 -23.63
CA ARG A 194 -0.49 11.06 -23.72
C ARG A 194 -1.37 10.57 -22.61
N VAL A 195 -1.58 11.42 -21.61
CA VAL A 195 -2.30 11.05 -20.38
C VAL A 195 -3.78 11.43 -20.55
N PRO A 196 -4.70 10.46 -20.61
CA PRO A 196 -6.12 10.76 -20.77
C PRO A 196 -6.72 11.22 -19.44
N THR A 197 -7.45 12.34 -19.46
CA THR A 197 -8.23 12.85 -18.33
C THR A 197 -9.71 12.95 -18.71
N ILE A 198 -10.60 13.13 -17.74
CA ILE A 198 -12.02 13.26 -18.00
C ILE A 198 -12.35 14.72 -18.34
N LEU A 199 -12.99 14.94 -19.49
CA LEU A 199 -13.42 16.27 -19.94
C LEU A 199 -14.31 16.94 -18.89
N GLY A 200 -13.94 18.18 -18.51
CA GLY A 200 -14.65 18.98 -17.52
C GLY A 200 -14.26 18.72 -16.06
N PHE A 201 -13.29 17.82 -15.82
CA PHE A 201 -12.80 17.51 -14.45
C PHE A 201 -11.30 17.69 -14.33
N ASP A 202 -10.87 18.22 -13.20
CA ASP A 202 -9.47 18.36 -12.84
C ASP A 202 -9.31 18.22 -11.31
N PRO A 203 -9.43 16.99 -10.76
CA PRO A 203 -9.44 16.78 -9.34
C PRO A 203 -8.07 17.07 -8.72
N LEU A 204 -8.10 17.52 -7.47
CA LEU A 204 -6.91 17.59 -6.62
C LEU A 204 -6.50 16.18 -6.21
N VAL A 205 -5.23 15.89 -6.32
CA VAL A 205 -4.65 14.60 -5.93
C VAL A 205 -3.50 14.76 -4.95
N GLN A 206 -3.39 13.79 -4.07
CA GLN A 206 -2.25 13.60 -3.19
C GLN A 206 -1.45 12.39 -3.67
N CYS A 207 -0.15 12.56 -3.81
CA CYS A 207 0.77 11.48 -4.12
C CYS A 207 1.84 11.39 -3.06
N VAL A 208 2.30 10.19 -2.77
CA VAL A 208 3.41 9.92 -1.85
C VAL A 208 4.49 9.13 -2.55
N HIS A 209 5.75 9.49 -2.31
CA HIS A 209 6.89 8.78 -2.87
C HIS A 209 7.06 7.40 -2.23
N GLU A 210 7.42 6.38 -3.01
CA GLU A 210 7.63 5.01 -2.52
C GLU A 210 8.63 4.94 -1.36
N ASP A 211 9.67 5.77 -1.38
CA ASP A 211 10.68 5.85 -0.34
C ASP A 211 10.13 6.42 0.97
N ASP A 212 9.21 7.37 0.89
CA ASP A 212 8.54 7.93 2.06
C ASP A 212 7.58 6.92 2.71
N VAL A 213 6.91 6.09 1.90
CA VAL A 213 6.10 4.96 2.43
C VAL A 213 6.99 3.92 3.11
N ALA A 214 8.15 3.60 2.52
CA ALA A 214 9.09 2.68 3.14
C ALA A 214 9.65 3.24 4.46
N ARG A 215 9.83 4.57 4.56
CA ARG A 215 10.18 5.26 5.82
C ARG A 215 9.04 5.17 6.84
N ALA A 216 7.81 5.41 6.43
CA ALA A 216 6.64 5.28 7.32
C ALA A 216 6.53 3.85 7.89
N LEU A 217 6.77 2.82 7.07
CA LEU A 217 6.81 1.42 7.52
C LEU A 217 7.94 1.17 8.52
N LYS A 218 9.11 1.80 8.35
CA LYS A 218 10.20 1.73 9.34
C LYS A 218 9.80 2.42 10.65
N LEU A 219 9.22 3.62 10.59
CA LEU A 219 8.76 4.36 11.76
C LEU A 219 7.65 3.58 12.52
N ALA A 220 6.80 2.85 11.81
CA ALA A 220 5.80 1.99 12.42
C ALA A 220 6.39 0.86 13.30
N LEU A 221 7.68 0.55 13.19
CA LEU A 221 8.36 -0.41 14.05
C LEU A 221 8.87 0.19 15.38
N GLU A 222 8.84 1.51 15.52
CA GLU A 222 9.24 2.17 16.78
C GLU A 222 8.31 1.77 17.93
N PRO A 223 8.80 1.72 19.18
CA PRO A 223 7.99 1.36 20.35
C PRO A 223 6.77 2.27 20.54
N ASP A 224 5.73 1.74 21.18
CA ASP A 224 4.56 2.47 21.65
C ASP A 224 3.72 3.14 20.56
N ILE A 225 3.93 2.73 19.30
CA ILE A 225 3.13 3.18 18.16
C ILE A 225 2.09 2.14 17.81
N ARG A 226 0.82 2.56 17.79
CA ARG A 226 -0.33 1.74 17.41
C ARG A 226 -1.45 2.62 16.83
N GLY A 227 -2.25 2.06 15.92
CA GLY A 227 -3.40 2.77 15.35
C GLY A 227 -3.42 2.80 13.83
N VAL A 228 -4.31 3.61 13.28
CA VAL A 228 -4.47 3.84 11.85
C VAL A 228 -3.84 5.18 11.50
N PHE A 229 -3.10 5.25 10.40
CA PHE A 229 -2.40 6.45 9.96
C PHE A 229 -2.51 6.67 8.45
N ASN A 230 -3.00 7.84 8.06
CA ASN A 230 -2.95 8.29 6.69
C ASN A 230 -1.53 8.74 6.35
N ILE A 231 -0.95 8.19 5.27
CA ILE A 231 0.40 8.52 4.83
C ILE A 231 0.32 9.36 3.56
N VAL A 232 0.60 10.65 3.70
CA VAL A 232 0.49 11.65 2.64
C VAL A 232 1.87 12.11 2.17
N GLY A 233 1.94 12.65 0.94
CA GLY A 233 3.10 13.36 0.45
C GLY A 233 3.13 14.82 0.89
N HIS A 234 4.09 15.58 0.37
CA HIS A 234 4.33 16.96 0.78
C HIS A 234 3.26 17.93 0.26
N ASP A 235 2.79 17.72 -0.98
CA ASP A 235 1.98 18.71 -1.69
C ASP A 235 0.72 18.08 -2.29
N ILE A 236 -0.20 18.97 -2.68
CA ILE A 236 -1.44 18.66 -3.38
C ILE A 236 -1.45 19.46 -4.67
N ALA A 237 -1.87 18.84 -5.76
CA ALA A 237 -1.99 19.54 -7.05
C ALA A 237 -3.14 18.97 -7.88
N PRO A 238 -3.71 19.77 -8.81
CA PRO A 238 -4.60 19.24 -9.85
C PRO A 238 -3.87 18.23 -10.75
N VAL A 239 -4.60 17.23 -11.26
CA VAL A 239 -4.03 16.21 -12.17
C VAL A 239 -3.39 16.88 -13.41
N SER A 240 -4.00 17.92 -13.96
CA SER A 240 -3.46 18.67 -15.10
C SER A 240 -2.07 19.25 -14.84
N ARG A 241 -1.85 19.75 -13.61
CA ARG A 241 -0.56 20.30 -13.18
C ARG A 241 0.53 19.23 -13.09
N LEU A 242 0.17 18.03 -12.61
CA LEU A 242 1.10 16.90 -12.58
C LEU A 242 1.55 16.51 -13.98
N ILE A 243 0.59 16.38 -14.90
CA ILE A 243 0.84 16.03 -16.30
C ILE A 243 1.74 17.08 -16.97
N SER A 244 1.42 18.37 -16.80
CA SER A 244 2.20 19.48 -17.35
C SER A 244 3.62 19.54 -16.79
N ALA A 245 3.78 19.30 -15.46
CA ALA A 245 5.09 19.31 -14.82
C ALA A 245 6.01 18.18 -15.32
N MET A 246 5.43 17.11 -15.88
CA MET A 246 6.16 16.01 -16.54
C MET A 246 6.44 16.28 -18.02
N GLY A 247 6.06 17.43 -18.57
CA GLY A 247 6.18 17.74 -19.99
C GLY A 247 5.28 16.90 -20.90
N LYS A 248 4.21 16.31 -20.36
CA LYS A 248 3.34 15.37 -21.08
C LYS A 248 2.07 16.05 -21.59
N THR A 249 1.46 15.42 -22.61
CA THR A 249 0.21 15.90 -23.21
C THR A 249 -0.99 15.38 -22.45
N ASN A 250 -1.86 16.29 -21.97
CA ASN A 250 -3.16 15.95 -21.42
C ASN A 250 -4.19 15.81 -22.56
N ILE A 251 -4.86 14.65 -22.63
CA ILE A 251 -5.95 14.41 -23.57
C ILE A 251 -7.27 14.33 -22.78
N GLN A 252 -8.12 15.34 -22.95
CA GLN A 252 -9.43 15.34 -22.34
C GLN A 252 -10.40 14.48 -23.16
N VAL A 253 -10.98 13.47 -22.49
CA VAL A 253 -11.90 12.49 -23.09
C VAL A 253 -13.26 12.58 -22.41
N PRO A 254 -14.39 12.62 -23.17
CA PRO A 254 -15.72 12.50 -22.58
C PRO A 254 -15.83 11.22 -21.73
N GLU A 255 -16.43 11.33 -20.55
CA GLU A 255 -16.48 10.23 -19.57
C GLU A 255 -17.00 8.92 -20.15
N PHE A 256 -18.12 8.99 -20.91
CA PHE A 256 -18.75 7.79 -21.47
C PHE A 256 -17.85 7.03 -22.45
N LEU A 257 -17.04 7.74 -23.25
CA LEU A 257 -16.06 7.13 -24.16
C LEU A 257 -14.91 6.52 -23.36
N PHE A 258 -14.40 7.23 -22.36
CA PHE A 258 -13.30 6.76 -21.52
C PHE A 258 -13.72 5.51 -20.74
N ARG A 259 -14.90 5.52 -20.13
CA ARG A 259 -15.46 4.37 -19.40
C ARG A 259 -15.64 3.15 -20.29
N THR A 260 -16.20 3.35 -21.49
CA THR A 260 -16.37 2.26 -22.47
C THR A 260 -15.05 1.68 -22.94
N PHE A 261 -14.07 2.55 -23.26
CA PHE A 261 -12.73 2.12 -23.63
C PHE A 261 -12.03 1.36 -22.51
N LEU A 262 -12.06 1.87 -21.28
CA LEU A 262 -11.45 1.18 -20.14
C LEU A 262 -12.09 -0.18 -19.86
N ARG A 263 -13.40 -0.26 -19.95
CA ARG A 263 -14.14 -1.52 -19.77
C ARG A 263 -13.70 -2.55 -20.80
N ALA A 264 -13.59 -2.16 -22.07
CA ALA A 264 -13.09 -3.01 -23.15
C ALA A 264 -11.60 -3.38 -22.91
N ALA A 265 -10.75 -2.40 -22.66
CA ALA A 265 -9.30 -2.62 -22.43
C ALA A 265 -9.05 -3.52 -21.20
N PHE A 266 -9.81 -3.37 -20.13
CA PHE A 266 -9.76 -4.22 -18.96
C PHE A 266 -10.25 -5.65 -19.26
N ARG A 267 -11.34 -5.80 -20.01
CA ARG A 267 -11.86 -7.11 -20.44
C ARG A 267 -10.84 -7.89 -21.27
N PHE A 268 -10.16 -7.22 -22.18
CA PHE A 268 -9.12 -7.83 -23.02
C PHE A 268 -7.74 -7.84 -22.33
N SER A 269 -7.66 -7.39 -21.06
CA SER A 269 -6.44 -7.30 -20.25
C SER A 269 -5.31 -6.49 -20.88
N MET A 270 -5.67 -5.50 -21.66
CA MET A 270 -4.75 -4.49 -22.19
C MET A 270 -4.34 -3.47 -21.11
N THR A 271 -5.13 -3.33 -20.07
CA THR A 271 -4.85 -2.47 -18.92
C THR A 271 -5.10 -3.18 -17.61
N SER A 272 -4.37 -2.79 -16.57
CA SER A 272 -4.61 -3.16 -15.18
C SER A 272 -5.35 -2.08 -14.39
N PHE A 273 -5.80 -1.01 -15.05
CA PHE A 273 -6.54 0.09 -14.45
C PHE A 273 -8.03 -0.27 -14.44
N PRO A 274 -8.63 -0.55 -13.28
CA PRO A 274 -10.04 -0.94 -13.19
C PRO A 274 -10.94 0.28 -13.41
N GLU A 275 -12.18 0.03 -13.86
CA GLU A 275 -13.16 1.09 -14.11
C GLU A 275 -13.47 1.94 -12.86
N GLY A 276 -13.47 1.33 -11.68
CA GLY A 276 -13.70 2.04 -10.41
C GLY A 276 -12.66 3.11 -10.07
N GLU A 277 -11.47 3.01 -10.61
CA GLU A 277 -10.41 4.03 -10.43
C GLU A 277 -10.69 5.32 -11.24
N LEU A 278 -11.61 5.29 -12.22
CA LEU A 278 -12.01 6.48 -12.98
C LEU A 278 -12.56 7.60 -12.10
N ASP A 279 -13.24 7.25 -11.02
CA ASP A 279 -13.83 8.24 -10.13
C ASP A 279 -12.73 9.09 -9.45
N HIS A 280 -11.50 8.59 -9.29
CA HIS A 280 -10.34 9.36 -8.86
C HIS A 280 -9.86 10.40 -9.88
N LEU A 281 -10.26 10.28 -11.16
CA LEU A 281 -10.01 11.28 -12.20
C LEU A 281 -11.13 12.32 -12.31
N LYS A 282 -12.20 12.16 -11.52
CA LYS A 282 -13.33 13.11 -11.45
C LYS A 282 -13.37 13.86 -10.14
N TYR A 283 -13.22 13.16 -9.04
CA TYR A 283 -13.42 13.68 -7.70
C TYR A 283 -12.17 13.57 -6.86
N SER A 284 -11.91 14.61 -6.09
CA SER A 284 -10.81 14.60 -5.14
C SER A 284 -11.13 13.66 -3.97
N CYS A 285 -10.11 12.92 -3.53
CA CYS A 285 -10.16 12.13 -2.30
C CYS A 285 -8.92 12.52 -1.48
N LEU A 286 -9.03 13.60 -0.73
CA LEU A 286 -7.93 14.14 0.06
C LEU A 286 -8.03 13.63 1.49
N VAL A 287 -6.90 13.27 2.07
CA VAL A 287 -6.84 12.77 3.45
C VAL A 287 -5.93 13.63 4.32
N ASP A 288 -6.27 13.69 5.61
CA ASP A 288 -5.46 14.37 6.61
C ASP A 288 -4.34 13.45 7.10
N GLY A 289 -3.09 13.92 7.04
CA GLY A 289 -1.91 13.21 7.53
C GLY A 289 -1.41 13.71 8.90
N SER A 290 -2.15 14.55 9.58
CA SER A 290 -1.73 15.17 10.83
C SER A 290 -1.47 14.17 11.95
N ARG A 291 -2.27 13.10 12.05
CA ARG A 291 -2.07 12.00 13.00
C ARG A 291 -0.72 11.31 12.78
N ALA A 292 -0.37 10.97 11.54
CA ALA A 292 0.93 10.39 11.21
C ALA A 292 2.09 11.33 11.56
N ALA A 293 1.94 12.64 11.32
CA ALA A 293 2.95 13.62 11.68
C ALA A 293 3.14 13.72 13.20
N LYS A 294 2.05 13.69 13.97
CA LYS A 294 2.06 13.85 15.42
C LYS A 294 2.52 12.59 16.16
N GLU A 295 1.93 11.43 15.85
CA GLU A 295 2.11 10.20 16.61
C GLU A 295 3.22 9.31 16.01
N LEU A 296 3.23 9.12 14.68
CA LEU A 296 4.26 8.34 13.98
C LEU A 296 5.54 9.15 13.71
N LYS A 297 5.54 10.48 13.99
CA LYS A 297 6.65 11.40 13.63
C LYS A 297 7.00 11.37 12.15
N TYR A 298 6.04 11.00 11.32
CA TYR A 298 6.21 10.93 9.89
C TYR A 298 6.21 12.33 9.26
N LYS A 299 7.21 12.59 8.43
CA LYS A 299 7.27 13.78 7.56
C LYS A 299 7.74 13.32 6.17
N PRO A 300 7.00 13.63 5.09
CA PRO A 300 7.46 13.30 3.75
C PRO A 300 8.77 14.05 3.44
N ALA A 301 9.72 13.37 2.82
CA ALA A 301 11.01 13.96 2.43
C ALA A 301 11.04 14.38 0.96
N HIS A 302 10.14 13.80 0.15
CA HIS A 302 10.07 14.07 -1.28
C HIS A 302 8.96 15.06 -1.57
N THR A 303 9.31 16.20 -2.19
CA THR A 303 8.30 17.11 -2.76
C THR A 303 7.57 16.45 -3.92
N LEU A 304 6.35 16.86 -4.19
CA LEU A 304 5.56 16.33 -5.31
C LEU A 304 6.31 16.50 -6.63
N LYS A 305 6.93 17.66 -6.85
CA LYS A 305 7.75 17.93 -8.05
C LYS A 305 8.88 16.89 -8.21
N LYS A 306 9.65 16.62 -7.15
CA LYS A 306 10.71 15.61 -7.18
C LYS A 306 10.13 14.23 -7.47
N THR A 307 9.05 13.86 -6.77
CA THR A 307 8.39 12.57 -6.90
C THR A 307 7.92 12.27 -8.32
N ILE A 308 7.35 13.27 -9.03
CA ILE A 308 6.89 13.09 -10.42
C ILE A 308 8.04 13.12 -11.42
N LEU A 309 9.08 13.92 -11.19
CA LEU A 309 10.24 13.98 -12.09
C LEU A 309 11.06 12.69 -12.09
N GLU A 310 11.05 11.92 -11.01
CA GLU A 310 11.70 10.60 -10.96
C GLU A 310 10.94 9.51 -11.77
N LEU A 311 9.77 9.84 -12.35
CA LEU A 311 9.03 8.94 -13.23
C LEU A 311 9.39 9.06 -14.71
N ILE A 312 10.05 10.17 -15.07
CA ILE A 312 10.49 10.47 -16.43
C ILE A 312 11.85 9.79 -16.66
#